data_0ce37a8a5b786c1149b2e81f1208b28f
#
_entry.id   0ce37a8a5b786c1149b2e81f1208b28f
#
_cell.length_a   1.000
_cell.length_b   1.000
_cell.length_c   1.000
_cell.angle_alpha   90.00
_cell.angle_beta   90.00
_cell.angle_gamma   90.00
#
_symmetry.space_group_name_H-M   'P 1'
#
loop_
_entity.id
_entity.type
_entity.pdbx_description
1 polymer ?
#
loop_
_entity_poly.entity_id
_entity_poly.type
_entity_poly.pdbx_seq_one_letter_code
_entity_poly.pdbx_strand_id
1 'polypeptide(L)'
;MAKKPKDLSSDPVADVTGKPQTKEETKTGRPSKYTEAIALSICEQLSEGIPLREICRQEGMPAWRTVYDWMWKNEALSTAIAHARDIGYDKMAEECLYIADNLHMGKKKVFTSGAEDDEDTVTVTEEDMLGHRKLQIETRLKLLAKFNPKRYGEYREPEQAVDPMIIDGEVKTVMDVAIKRLELLRVAQ
;
A
#
# COMPACT_ATOMS: atom_id res chain seq x y z
N MET A 1 -70.71 -3.93 47.00
CA MET A 1 -69.77 -4.58 46.03
C MET A 1 -70.32 -4.38 44.64
N ALA A 2 -69.96 -3.35 43.98
CA ALA A 2 -70.52 -2.97 42.69
C ALA A 2 -69.35 -2.90 41.64
N LYS A 3 -69.47 -3.72 40.59
CA LYS A 3 -68.65 -3.70 39.38
C LYS A 3 -69.07 -2.50 38.55
N LYS A 4 -68.10 -1.67 38.15
CA LYS A 4 -68.25 -0.61 37.15
C LYS A 4 -68.10 -1.19 35.74
N PRO A 5 -68.91 -0.72 34.76
CA PRO A 5 -68.86 -1.22 33.38
C PRO A 5 -67.73 -0.57 32.56
N LYS A 6 -67.29 -1.30 31.52
CA LYS A 6 -66.39 -0.89 30.47
C LYS A 6 -67.13 0.07 29.53
N ASP A 7 -66.56 1.22 29.28
CA ASP A 7 -66.93 2.06 28.14
C ASP A 7 -66.19 1.61 26.88
N LEU A 8 -66.99 1.25 25.90
CA LEU A 8 -66.64 1.12 24.48
C LEU A 8 -66.82 2.49 23.84
N SER A 9 -65.85 3.03 23.22
CA SER A 9 -65.95 3.89 22.04
C SER A 9 -64.62 4.64 21.82
N SER A 10 -63.96 4.36 20.82
CA SER A 10 -63.84 5.08 19.56
C SER A 10 -62.55 4.70 18.86
N ASP A 11 -62.70 4.07 17.72
CA ASP A 11 -61.62 3.87 16.73
C ASP A 11 -61.24 5.21 16.15
N PRO A 12 -59.94 5.54 16.04
CA PRO A 12 -59.50 6.59 15.14
C PRO A 12 -59.16 6.01 13.77
N VAL A 13 -59.77 6.63 12.80
CA VAL A 13 -59.66 6.54 11.36
C VAL A 13 -58.22 6.35 10.90
N ALA A 14 -58.02 5.37 10.03
CA ALA A 14 -56.77 5.16 9.27
C ALA A 14 -56.48 6.36 8.36
N ASP A 15 -55.36 7.01 8.56
CA ASP A 15 -54.79 7.95 7.60
C ASP A 15 -53.92 7.17 6.60
N VAL A 16 -54.42 7.13 5.35
CA VAL A 16 -53.80 6.46 4.22
C VAL A 16 -52.92 7.46 3.49
N THR A 17 -51.73 7.72 4.05
CA THR A 17 -50.64 8.35 3.28
C THR A 17 -49.37 7.53 3.48
N GLY A 18 -49.19 6.56 2.56
CA GLY A 18 -48.02 5.73 2.48
C GLY A 18 -46.77 6.54 2.13
N LYS A 19 -45.96 6.88 3.15
CA LYS A 19 -44.55 7.13 2.99
C LYS A 19 -43.78 5.94 3.54
N PRO A 20 -42.82 5.35 2.77
CA PRO A 20 -41.93 4.35 3.34
C PRO A 20 -41.04 5.05 4.36
N GLN A 21 -41.25 4.78 5.63
CA GLN A 21 -40.31 5.16 6.67
C GLN A 21 -39.09 4.28 6.50
N THR A 22 -38.02 4.84 5.93
CA THR A 22 -36.69 4.29 6.02
C THR A 22 -36.36 4.16 7.49
N LYS A 23 -36.32 2.92 8.00
CA LYS A 23 -35.77 2.64 9.32
C LYS A 23 -34.32 3.09 9.32
N GLU A 24 -34.04 4.24 9.94
CA GLU A 24 -32.69 4.58 10.35
C GLU A 24 -32.24 3.48 11.32
N GLU A 25 -31.36 2.60 10.83
CA GLU A 25 -30.64 1.67 11.68
C GLU A 25 -29.79 2.49 12.65
N THR A 26 -30.29 2.66 13.86
CA THR A 26 -29.51 3.20 14.98
C THR A 26 -28.38 2.21 15.27
N LYS A 27 -27.18 2.50 14.73
CA LYS A 27 -25.97 1.76 15.04
C LYS A 27 -25.65 1.93 16.52
N THR A 28 -26.11 0.98 17.34
CA THR A 28 -25.78 0.82 18.75
C THR A 28 -24.31 0.37 18.84
N GLY A 29 -23.38 1.32 18.97
CA GLY A 29 -21.97 1.06 19.13
C GLY A 29 -21.22 2.37 19.43
N ARG A 30 -20.03 2.25 20.08
CA ARG A 30 -19.15 3.41 20.30
C ARG A 30 -18.93 4.11 18.95
N PRO A 31 -19.15 5.44 18.84
CA PRO A 31 -18.97 6.17 17.58
C PRO A 31 -17.61 5.84 16.97
N SER A 32 -17.60 5.50 15.70
CA SER A 32 -16.37 5.31 14.95
C SER A 32 -15.61 6.64 14.95
N LYS A 33 -14.32 6.63 15.30
CA LYS A 33 -13.44 7.80 15.17
C LYS A 33 -13.06 8.10 13.72
N TYR A 34 -13.70 7.45 12.75
CA TYR A 34 -13.46 7.70 11.34
C TYR A 34 -13.87 9.13 10.99
N THR A 35 -12.94 9.88 10.46
CA THR A 35 -13.16 11.15 9.79
C THR A 35 -12.41 11.16 8.48
N GLU A 36 -12.94 11.84 7.49
CA GLU A 36 -12.30 11.97 6.18
C GLU A 36 -10.93 12.65 6.30
N ALA A 37 -10.80 13.63 7.19
CA ALA A 37 -9.54 14.29 7.46
C ALA A 37 -8.45 13.32 7.97
N ILE A 38 -8.79 12.39 8.86
CA ILE A 38 -7.85 11.35 9.33
C ILE A 38 -7.49 10.41 8.18
N ALA A 39 -8.44 10.02 7.34
CA ALA A 39 -8.20 9.16 6.19
C ALA A 39 -7.26 9.82 5.18
N LEU A 40 -7.46 11.10 4.86
CA LEU A 40 -6.58 11.89 4.01
C LEU A 40 -5.16 11.98 4.59
N SER A 41 -5.04 12.33 5.87
CA SER A 41 -3.73 12.42 6.52
C SER A 41 -2.96 11.10 6.53
N ILE A 42 -3.67 9.97 6.67
CA ILE A 42 -3.05 8.64 6.53
C ILE A 42 -2.55 8.42 5.10
N CYS A 43 -3.34 8.75 4.08
CA CYS A 43 -2.95 8.60 2.68
C CYS A 43 -1.75 9.51 2.33
N GLU A 44 -1.75 10.77 2.77
CA GLU A 44 -0.63 11.69 2.57
C GLU A 44 0.66 11.13 3.15
N GLN A 45 0.66 10.69 4.39
CA GLN A 45 1.84 10.14 5.04
C GLN A 45 2.30 8.81 4.41
N LEU A 46 1.37 7.96 3.94
CA LEU A 46 1.72 6.76 3.19
C LEU A 46 2.38 7.10 1.85
N SER A 47 1.94 8.16 1.17
CA SER A 47 2.55 8.65 -0.08
C SER A 47 3.97 9.18 0.15
N GLU A 48 4.25 9.69 1.35
CA GLU A 48 5.61 10.06 1.78
C GLU A 48 6.48 8.85 2.18
N GLY A 49 5.98 7.63 2.01
CA GLY A 49 6.71 6.40 2.33
C GLY A 49 6.73 6.03 3.80
N ILE A 50 5.97 6.72 4.67
CA ILE A 50 5.92 6.41 6.10
C ILE A 50 5.07 5.14 6.32
N PRO A 51 5.58 4.13 7.03
CA PRO A 51 4.84 2.90 7.28
C PRO A 51 3.55 3.15 8.09
N LEU A 52 2.45 2.48 7.74
CA LEU A 52 1.15 2.65 8.43
C LEU A 52 1.25 2.51 9.95
N ARG A 53 2.08 1.59 10.46
CA ARG A 53 2.24 1.40 11.91
C ARG A 53 2.91 2.58 12.59
N GLU A 54 3.77 3.29 11.90
CA GLU A 54 4.43 4.49 12.40
C GLU A 54 3.45 5.66 12.42
N ILE A 55 2.67 5.83 11.37
CA ILE A 55 1.58 6.81 11.30
C ILE A 55 0.62 6.62 12.48
N CYS A 56 0.20 5.37 12.73
CA CYS A 56 -0.73 5.04 13.81
C CYS A 56 -0.15 5.20 15.24
N ARG A 57 1.16 5.46 15.40
CA ARG A 57 1.77 5.78 16.70
C ARG A 57 1.71 7.27 17.03
N GLN A 58 1.39 8.10 16.05
CA GLN A 58 1.29 9.54 16.25
C GLN A 58 0.06 9.89 17.10
N GLU A 59 0.16 10.99 17.83
CA GLU A 59 -0.93 11.48 18.65
C GLU A 59 -2.17 11.83 17.79
N GLY A 60 -3.34 11.44 18.25
CA GLY A 60 -4.60 11.65 17.51
C GLY A 60 -4.91 10.65 16.41
N MET A 61 -3.96 9.78 16.03
CA MET A 61 -4.19 8.77 14.99
C MET A 61 -4.88 7.51 15.56
N PRO A 62 -5.67 6.81 14.72
CA PRO A 62 -6.31 5.57 15.10
C PRO A 62 -5.30 4.43 15.21
N ALA A 63 -5.64 3.39 15.98
CA ALA A 63 -4.84 2.17 15.99
C ALA A 63 -4.83 1.53 14.58
N TRP A 64 -3.71 0.94 14.17
CA TRP A 64 -3.55 0.31 12.85
C TRP A 64 -4.66 -0.71 12.53
N ARG A 65 -5.13 -1.46 13.53
CA ARG A 65 -6.21 -2.43 13.39
C ARG A 65 -7.52 -1.75 12.98
N THR A 66 -7.82 -0.60 13.57
CA THR A 66 -8.99 0.21 13.23
C THR A 66 -8.96 0.69 11.79
N VAL A 67 -7.77 1.04 11.26
CA VAL A 67 -7.61 1.42 9.86
C VAL A 67 -7.93 0.25 8.93
N TYR A 68 -7.47 -0.96 9.24
CA TYR A 68 -7.83 -2.15 8.47
C TYR A 68 -9.33 -2.48 8.55
N ASP A 69 -9.97 -2.29 9.71
CA ASP A 69 -11.41 -2.45 9.86
C ASP A 69 -12.18 -1.43 9.00
N TRP A 70 -11.65 -0.21 8.86
CA TRP A 70 -12.21 0.81 7.96
C TRP A 70 -12.04 0.45 6.49
N MET A 71 -10.86 -0.01 6.09
CA MET A 71 -10.58 -0.48 4.73
C MET A 71 -11.51 -1.63 4.32
N TRP A 72 -11.78 -2.55 5.24
CA TRP A 72 -12.70 -3.66 5.01
C TRP A 72 -14.14 -3.20 4.76
N LYS A 73 -14.56 -2.11 5.42
CA LYS A 73 -15.93 -1.56 5.32
C LYS A 73 -16.10 -0.53 4.21
N ASN A 74 -15.02 0.06 3.74
CA ASN A 74 -15.02 1.14 2.76
C ASN A 74 -14.00 0.84 1.65
N GLU A 75 -14.51 0.40 0.50
CA GLU A 75 -13.71 0.07 -0.67
C GLU A 75 -12.96 1.29 -1.24
N ALA A 76 -13.59 2.47 -1.23
CA ALA A 76 -12.96 3.70 -1.69
C ALA A 76 -11.72 4.04 -0.84
N LEU A 77 -11.81 3.88 0.48
CA LEU A 77 -10.66 4.06 1.37
C LEU A 77 -9.58 3.00 1.11
N SER A 78 -9.97 1.75 0.89
CA SER A 78 -9.02 0.68 0.57
C SER A 78 -8.23 0.98 -0.69
N THR A 79 -8.91 1.44 -1.74
CA THR A 79 -8.29 1.85 -3.02
C THR A 79 -7.38 3.06 -2.84
N ALA A 80 -7.82 4.08 -2.09
CA ALA A 80 -7.02 5.26 -1.82
C ALA A 80 -5.72 4.92 -1.06
N ILE A 81 -5.80 4.05 -0.05
CA ILE A 81 -4.62 3.58 0.71
C ILE A 81 -3.69 2.74 -0.17
N ALA A 82 -4.22 1.90 -1.07
CA ALA A 82 -3.40 1.14 -2.01
C ALA A 82 -2.62 2.08 -2.94
N HIS A 83 -3.30 3.06 -3.54
CA HIS A 83 -2.68 4.06 -4.39
C HIS A 83 -1.64 4.92 -3.65
N ALA A 84 -1.94 5.34 -2.42
CA ALA A 84 -1.00 6.08 -1.59
C ALA A 84 0.28 5.27 -1.29
N ARG A 85 0.16 3.95 -1.07
CA ARG A 85 1.31 3.06 -0.90
C ARG A 85 2.15 2.94 -2.18
N ASP A 86 1.51 2.87 -3.35
CA ASP A 86 2.24 2.81 -4.62
C ASP A 86 3.08 4.07 -4.84
N ILE A 87 2.53 5.26 -4.53
CA ILE A 87 3.30 6.52 -4.55
C ILE A 87 4.44 6.47 -3.51
N GLY A 88 4.19 5.96 -2.31
CA GLY A 88 5.22 5.81 -1.28
C GLY A 88 6.36 4.87 -1.68
N TYR A 89 6.12 3.88 -2.54
CA TYR A 89 7.17 3.03 -3.10
C TYR A 89 8.04 3.80 -4.08
N ASP A 90 7.47 4.70 -4.90
CA ASP A 90 8.23 5.58 -5.78
C ASP A 90 9.13 6.50 -4.96
N LYS A 91 8.61 7.12 -3.91
CA LYS A 91 9.37 7.94 -2.97
C LYS A 91 10.53 7.17 -2.34
N MET A 92 10.29 5.91 -1.94
CA MET A 92 11.34 5.05 -1.37
C MET A 92 12.43 4.72 -2.40
N ALA A 93 12.08 4.57 -3.68
CA ALA A 93 13.05 4.35 -4.76
C ALA A 93 13.89 5.61 -5.02
N GLU A 94 13.27 6.80 -5.04
CA GLU A 94 13.95 8.08 -5.18
C GLU A 94 14.91 8.34 -4.00
N GLU A 95 14.50 7.98 -2.78
CA GLU A 95 15.35 8.09 -1.60
C GLU A 95 16.63 7.22 -1.70
N CYS A 96 16.56 6.08 -2.40
CA CYS A 96 17.76 5.28 -2.66
C CYS A 96 18.79 6.05 -3.50
N LEU A 97 18.35 6.84 -4.50
CA LEU A 97 19.22 7.70 -5.29
C LEU A 97 19.82 8.82 -4.42
N TYR A 98 18.97 9.47 -3.61
CA TYR A 98 19.43 10.50 -2.69
C TYR A 98 20.51 9.98 -1.72
N ILE A 99 20.34 8.79 -1.16
CA ILE A 99 21.32 8.16 -0.27
C ILE A 99 22.59 7.80 -1.03
N ALA A 100 22.49 7.39 -2.30
CA ALA A 100 23.65 7.08 -3.13
C ALA A 100 24.50 8.31 -3.45
N ASP A 101 23.84 9.44 -3.75
CA ASP A 101 24.49 10.67 -4.21
C ASP A 101 25.03 11.53 -3.06
N ASN A 102 24.53 11.34 -1.83
CA ASN A 102 24.92 12.16 -0.69
C ASN A 102 25.80 11.40 0.29
N LEU A 103 26.92 12.01 0.66
CA LEU A 103 27.80 11.51 1.71
C LEU A 103 27.12 11.55 3.07
N HIS A 104 27.29 10.50 3.85
CA HIS A 104 26.81 10.44 5.23
C HIS A 104 27.98 10.19 6.17
N MET A 105 28.49 11.26 6.77
CA MET A 105 29.60 11.18 7.71
C MET A 105 29.14 10.62 9.05
N GLY A 106 29.88 9.65 9.55
CA GLY A 106 29.62 9.02 10.85
C GLY A 106 30.92 8.85 11.64
N LYS A 107 30.75 8.61 12.94
CA LYS A 107 31.87 8.40 13.86
C LYS A 107 32.05 6.92 14.14
N LYS A 108 33.20 6.38 13.74
CA LYS A 108 33.63 5.03 14.05
C LYS A 108 34.55 5.09 15.28
N LYS A 109 34.14 4.40 16.35
CA LYS A 109 34.98 4.22 17.53
C LYS A 109 35.66 2.87 17.45
N VAL A 110 36.98 2.86 17.42
CA VAL A 110 37.78 1.64 17.51
C VAL A 110 38.41 1.60 18.89
N PHE A 111 38.10 0.55 19.64
CA PHE A 111 38.70 0.26 20.93
C PHE A 111 39.89 -0.67 20.68
N THR A 112 41.07 -0.22 20.99
CA THR A 112 42.27 -1.05 20.95
C THR A 112 42.65 -1.35 22.38
N SER A 113 42.54 -2.63 22.78
CA SER A 113 42.97 -3.11 24.06
C SER A 113 44.50 -3.15 24.08
N GLY A 114 45.13 -2.46 25.01
CA GLY A 114 46.58 -2.53 25.22
C GLY A 114 47.00 -3.93 25.68
N ALA A 115 48.22 -4.35 25.38
CA ALA A 115 48.85 -5.50 26.07
C ALA A 115 49.10 -5.13 27.55
N GLU A 116 49.31 -6.13 28.41
CA GLU A 116 49.25 -6.09 29.89
C GLU A 116 49.80 -4.85 30.66
N ASP A 117 50.46 -3.91 29.98
CA ASP A 117 51.01 -2.66 30.57
C ASP A 117 50.61 -1.38 29.83
N ASP A 118 49.74 -1.43 28.77
CA ASP A 118 49.35 -0.28 27.97
C ASP A 118 47.89 0.12 28.24
N GLU A 119 47.63 1.43 28.35
CA GLU A 119 46.28 1.96 28.55
C GLU A 119 45.39 1.67 27.32
N ASP A 120 44.13 1.28 27.53
CA ASP A 120 43.12 1.12 26.50
C ASP A 120 42.96 2.43 25.71
N THR A 121 43.26 2.39 24.43
CA THR A 121 43.11 3.56 23.55
C THR A 121 41.84 3.51 22.72
N VAL A 122 41.09 4.62 22.74
CA VAL A 122 39.90 4.80 21.93
C VAL A 122 40.21 5.75 20.78
N THR A 123 40.28 5.21 19.56
CA THR A 123 40.46 6.03 18.37
C THR A 123 39.08 6.33 17.79
N VAL A 124 38.76 7.62 17.63
CA VAL A 124 37.53 8.07 16.98
C VAL A 124 37.89 8.58 15.59
N THR A 125 37.43 7.88 14.55
CA THR A 125 37.62 8.26 13.16
C THR A 125 36.30 8.72 12.57
N GLU A 126 36.28 9.84 11.86
CA GLU A 126 35.13 10.29 11.07
C GLU A 126 35.33 9.79 9.63
N GLU A 127 34.41 8.94 9.16
CA GLU A 127 34.44 8.33 7.84
C GLU A 127 33.07 8.36 7.21
N ASP A 128 32.99 8.28 5.87
CA ASP A 128 31.74 8.05 5.18
C ASP A 128 31.18 6.69 5.58
N MET A 129 29.92 6.68 6.01
CA MET A 129 29.19 5.48 6.43
C MET A 129 28.75 4.64 5.23
N LEU A 130 29.68 4.36 4.31
CA LEU A 130 29.44 3.64 3.05
C LEU A 130 28.73 2.30 3.28
N GLY A 131 29.13 1.51 4.29
CA GLY A 131 28.50 0.24 4.62
C GLY A 131 27.05 0.39 5.07
N HIS A 132 26.76 1.43 5.86
CA HIS A 132 25.41 1.73 6.32
C HIS A 132 24.52 2.21 5.15
N ARG A 133 25.02 3.11 4.31
CA ARG A 133 24.34 3.58 3.10
C ARG A 133 24.02 2.42 2.15
N LYS A 134 24.99 1.55 1.89
CA LYS A 134 24.80 0.34 1.09
C LYS A 134 23.70 -0.54 1.66
N LEU A 135 23.70 -0.80 2.97
CA LEU A 135 22.67 -1.60 3.64
C LEU A 135 21.28 -0.96 3.51
N GLN A 136 21.19 0.36 3.67
CA GLN A 136 19.93 1.09 3.51
C GLN A 136 19.36 0.92 2.10
N ILE A 137 20.19 1.13 1.07
CA ILE A 137 19.78 1.00 -0.34
C ILE A 137 19.37 -0.45 -0.65
N GLU A 138 20.21 -1.43 -0.30
CA GLU A 138 19.91 -2.84 -0.56
C GLU A 138 18.62 -3.30 0.12
N THR A 139 18.38 -2.88 1.35
CA THR A 139 17.16 -3.24 2.09
C THR A 139 15.93 -2.65 1.42
N ARG A 140 15.97 -1.37 1.02
CA ARG A 140 14.85 -0.71 0.32
C ARG A 140 14.57 -1.37 -1.02
N LEU A 141 15.58 -1.62 -1.85
CA LEU A 141 15.42 -2.28 -3.15
C LEU A 141 14.84 -3.70 -3.01
N LYS A 142 15.29 -4.48 -2.03
CA LYS A 142 14.75 -5.80 -1.75
C LYS A 142 13.28 -5.76 -1.31
N LEU A 143 12.89 -4.75 -0.54
CA LEU A 143 11.49 -4.56 -0.12
C LEU A 143 10.63 -4.11 -1.30
N LEU A 144 11.09 -3.14 -2.09
CA LEU A 144 10.39 -2.66 -3.29
C LEU A 144 10.12 -3.79 -4.29
N ALA A 145 11.11 -4.64 -4.55
CA ALA A 145 10.97 -5.81 -5.42
C ALA A 145 9.89 -6.81 -4.92
N LYS A 146 9.65 -6.88 -3.60
CA LYS A 146 8.61 -7.73 -3.01
C LYS A 146 7.23 -7.07 -2.96
N PHE A 147 7.18 -5.75 -2.73
CA PHE A 147 5.93 -5.01 -2.62
C PHE A 147 5.29 -4.74 -3.97
N ASN A 148 6.11 -4.39 -4.97
CA ASN A 148 5.66 -4.18 -6.34
C ASN A 148 6.62 -4.86 -7.33
N PRO A 149 6.53 -6.19 -7.48
CA PRO A 149 7.43 -6.97 -8.32
C PRO A 149 7.33 -6.61 -9.80
N LYS A 150 6.18 -6.11 -10.26
CA LYS A 150 5.99 -5.69 -11.66
C LYS A 150 6.82 -4.47 -12.01
N ARG A 151 7.06 -3.57 -11.07
CA ARG A 151 7.76 -2.30 -11.31
C ARG A 151 9.23 -2.33 -10.86
N TYR A 152 9.51 -2.98 -9.72
CA TYR A 152 10.83 -2.96 -9.09
C TYR A 152 11.49 -4.34 -8.96
N GLY A 153 10.79 -5.41 -9.32
CA GLY A 153 11.31 -6.76 -9.25
C GLY A 153 11.98 -7.20 -10.55
N GLU A 154 12.65 -8.32 -10.49
CA GLU A 154 13.08 -9.10 -11.66
C GLU A 154 11.86 -9.84 -12.26
N TYR A 155 10.70 -9.17 -12.33
CA TYR A 155 9.52 -9.76 -12.93
C TYR A 155 9.78 -9.90 -14.43
N ARG A 156 10.16 -11.10 -14.83
CA ARG A 156 10.02 -11.52 -16.22
C ARG A 156 8.56 -11.91 -16.37
N GLU A 157 7.82 -11.19 -17.22
CA GLU A 157 6.57 -11.77 -17.71
C GLU A 157 6.90 -13.19 -18.15
N PRO A 158 6.13 -14.21 -17.72
CA PRO A 158 6.29 -15.52 -18.29
C PRO A 158 6.20 -15.30 -19.78
N GLU A 159 7.29 -15.65 -20.50
CA GLU A 159 7.33 -15.61 -21.95
C GLU A 159 6.03 -16.28 -22.35
N GLN A 160 5.08 -15.48 -22.85
CA GLN A 160 3.78 -16.01 -23.24
C GLN A 160 4.15 -17.10 -24.18
N ALA A 161 3.90 -18.35 -23.78
CA ALA A 161 4.04 -19.48 -24.67
C ALA A 161 3.15 -19.10 -25.84
N VAL A 162 3.78 -18.64 -26.91
CA VAL A 162 3.08 -18.21 -28.09
C VAL A 162 2.47 -19.49 -28.59
N ASP A 163 1.16 -19.67 -28.34
CA ASP A 163 0.44 -20.80 -28.85
C ASP A 163 0.70 -20.85 -30.35
N PRO A 164 1.32 -21.91 -30.85
CA PRO A 164 1.67 -21.98 -32.25
C PRO A 164 0.37 -21.86 -33.05
N MET A 165 0.26 -20.79 -33.82
CA MET A 165 -0.94 -20.55 -34.64
C MET A 165 -0.94 -21.58 -35.75
N ILE A 166 -1.92 -22.48 -35.74
CA ILE A 166 -2.12 -23.48 -36.83
C ILE A 166 -2.83 -22.78 -38.00
N ILE A 167 -2.11 -22.57 -39.09
CA ILE A 167 -2.65 -22.03 -40.31
C ILE A 167 -2.44 -23.10 -41.40
N ASP A 168 -3.51 -23.49 -42.10
CA ASP A 168 -3.49 -24.48 -43.19
C ASP A 168 -2.88 -25.86 -42.78
N GLY A 169 -3.09 -26.28 -41.51
CA GLY A 169 -2.56 -27.57 -40.99
C GLY A 169 -1.08 -27.56 -40.61
N GLU A 170 -0.38 -26.46 -40.79
CA GLU A 170 1.01 -26.29 -40.35
C GLU A 170 1.11 -25.46 -39.08
N VAL A 171 1.99 -25.87 -38.22
CA VAL A 171 2.32 -25.12 -36.98
C VAL A 171 3.25 -23.98 -37.37
N LYS A 172 2.75 -22.72 -37.29
CA LYS A 172 3.57 -21.53 -37.59
C LYS A 172 3.77 -20.69 -36.35
N THR A 173 4.98 -20.22 -36.15
CA THR A 173 5.30 -19.28 -35.09
C THR A 173 4.78 -17.88 -35.47
N VAL A 174 4.52 -17.03 -34.45
CA VAL A 174 4.13 -15.62 -34.69
C VAL A 174 5.16 -14.91 -35.59
N MET A 175 6.42 -15.31 -35.49
CA MET A 175 7.51 -14.77 -36.30
C MET A 175 7.34 -15.12 -37.78
N ASP A 176 6.97 -16.36 -38.11
CA ASP A 176 6.75 -16.80 -39.51
C ASP A 176 5.58 -16.08 -40.11
N VAL A 177 4.50 -15.88 -39.35
CA VAL A 177 3.33 -15.11 -39.78
C VAL A 177 3.68 -13.64 -40.01
N ALA A 178 4.48 -13.03 -39.15
CA ALA A 178 4.94 -11.65 -39.31
C ALA A 178 5.83 -11.48 -40.54
N ILE A 179 6.76 -12.39 -40.77
CA ILE A 179 7.67 -12.39 -41.91
C ILE A 179 6.84 -12.49 -43.23
N LYS A 180 5.92 -13.43 -43.29
CA LYS A 180 5.05 -13.61 -44.45
C LYS A 180 4.18 -12.38 -44.74
N ARG A 181 3.70 -11.68 -43.71
CA ARG A 181 2.96 -10.43 -43.85
C ARG A 181 3.81 -9.28 -44.41
N LEU A 182 5.07 -9.20 -43.95
CA LEU A 182 6.04 -8.22 -44.46
C LEU A 182 6.39 -8.48 -45.96
N GLU A 183 6.55 -9.75 -46.34
CA GLU A 183 6.79 -10.16 -47.73
C GLU A 183 5.62 -9.78 -48.65
N LEU A 184 4.38 -10.01 -48.22
CA LEU A 184 3.16 -9.64 -48.97
C LEU A 184 3.07 -8.12 -49.15
N LEU A 185 3.43 -7.33 -48.15
CA LEU A 185 3.45 -5.86 -48.26
C LEU A 185 4.55 -5.35 -49.19
N ARG A 186 5.64 -6.08 -49.34
CA ARG A 186 6.77 -5.72 -50.22
C ARG A 186 6.47 -6.01 -51.69
N VAL A 187 5.60 -7.00 -51.99
CA VAL A 187 5.18 -7.36 -53.34
C VAL A 187 4.07 -6.45 -53.85
N ALA A 188 3.36 -5.75 -52.95
CA ALA A 188 2.25 -4.84 -53.30
C ALA A 188 2.68 -3.39 -53.59
N GLN A 189 3.99 -3.11 -53.63
CA GLN A 189 4.59 -1.84 -54.09
C GLN A 189 5.20 -2.03 -55.46
#